data_2b8d72cadc32ac94358681ac5342cef0
#
_entry.id   2b8d72cadc32ac94358681ac5342cef0
#
_cell.length_a   1.000
_cell.length_b   1.000
_cell.length_c   1.000
_cell.angle_alpha   90.00
_cell.angle_beta   90.00
_cell.angle_gamma   90.00
#
_symmetry.space_group_name_H-M   'P 1'
#
loop_
_entity.id
_entity.type
_entity.pdbx_description
1 polymer ?
#
loop_
_entity_poly.entity_id
_entity_poly.type
_entity_poly.pdbx_seq_one_letter_code
_entity_poly.pdbx_strand_id
1 'polypeptide(L)'
;MSADAHLPVLLHPAVDALAIGSRADGTFVDATFGRGGHSRLILERLGPRGRLIAIDRDPEAVAAAREIRDPRLTPVHARFSELRATLDALRSGGVDGVLFDLGVSSPQLDDPRRGFSFRLDAPMDMRMDPTRGMSAVEWLGQADEAEIRVVLSNYGEERFAKQIAKAIVAARRRGPVRRTGELAALVAAAVRTREPGQDPATRTFQALRIHLNQELEELSLALPQALAALKPSGRLAVISFHSLEDRIVKNFMRGAACPDLPERLPLKARELPAPRLRVIGRPARPDAEEVRANPRARSAVLRVAEKLA
;
A
#
# COMPACT_ATOMS: atom_id res chain seq x y z
N MET A 1 29.14 8.73 7.18
CA MET A 1 27.96 9.61 7.29
C MET A 1 26.76 8.68 7.40
N SER A 2 26.16 8.58 8.59
CA SER A 2 25.03 7.69 8.86
C SER A 2 23.84 8.18 8.03
N ALA A 3 23.43 7.38 7.04
CA ALA A 3 22.11 7.52 6.47
C ALA A 3 21.13 7.40 7.65
N ASP A 4 20.33 8.43 7.89
CA ASP A 4 19.23 8.40 8.83
C ASP A 4 18.45 7.11 8.56
N ALA A 5 18.53 6.17 9.48
CA ALA A 5 17.85 4.89 9.37
C ALA A 5 16.37 5.18 9.54
N HIS A 6 15.69 5.37 8.41
CA HIS A 6 14.26 5.62 8.39
C HIS A 6 13.55 4.42 8.99
N LEU A 7 13.04 4.57 10.21
CA LEU A 7 12.30 3.53 10.91
C LEU A 7 10.97 3.29 10.17
N PRO A 8 10.66 2.03 9.79
CA PRO A 8 9.37 1.68 9.22
C PRO A 8 8.23 2.03 10.18
N VAL A 9 7.12 2.45 9.60
CA VAL A 9 5.94 2.82 10.39
C VAL A 9 5.34 1.58 11.07
N LEU A 10 5.02 1.69 12.38
CA LEU A 10 4.45 0.61 13.17
C LEU A 10 5.29 -0.69 13.10
N LEU A 11 6.62 -0.57 13.03
CA LEU A 11 7.54 -1.70 12.81
C LEU A 11 7.29 -2.86 13.78
N HIS A 12 7.41 -2.62 15.08
CA HIS A 12 7.20 -3.65 16.09
C HIS A 12 5.75 -4.13 16.16
N PRO A 13 4.73 -3.23 16.20
CA PRO A 13 3.34 -3.66 16.22
C PRO A 13 2.94 -4.55 15.05
N ALA A 14 3.45 -4.29 13.85
CA ALA A 14 3.12 -5.08 12.65
C ALA A 14 3.77 -6.46 12.68
N VAL A 15 5.04 -6.55 13.09
CA VAL A 15 5.75 -7.83 13.17
C VAL A 15 5.28 -8.66 14.35
N ASP A 16 4.96 -8.04 15.50
CA ASP A 16 4.35 -8.71 16.66
C ASP A 16 3.01 -9.34 16.28
N ALA A 17 2.22 -8.63 15.46
CA ALA A 17 0.92 -9.11 14.99
C ALA A 17 1.01 -10.40 14.17
N LEU A 18 2.13 -10.69 13.52
CA LEU A 18 2.35 -11.93 12.78
C LEU A 18 2.52 -13.16 13.68
N ALA A 19 2.73 -12.98 15.00
CA ALA A 19 2.88 -14.02 16.01
C ALA A 19 3.97 -15.07 15.64
N ILE A 20 5.12 -14.61 15.12
CA ILE A 20 6.21 -15.44 14.60
C ILE A 20 6.72 -16.42 15.67
N GLY A 21 6.84 -15.98 16.93
CA GLY A 21 7.42 -16.79 18.00
C GLY A 21 6.77 -18.16 18.18
N SER A 22 5.47 -18.29 17.92
CA SER A 22 4.76 -19.58 17.95
C SER A 22 5.00 -20.44 16.69
N ARG A 23 5.62 -19.89 15.65
CA ARG A 23 5.83 -20.49 14.32
C ARG A 23 7.14 -20.05 13.70
N ALA A 24 8.20 -19.97 14.49
CA ALA A 24 9.48 -19.43 14.05
C ALA A 24 10.04 -20.13 12.80
N ASP A 25 9.75 -21.40 12.60
CA ASP A 25 10.13 -22.19 11.41
C ASP A 25 9.06 -22.14 10.29
N GLY A 26 8.08 -21.24 10.39
CA GLY A 26 7.01 -21.05 9.41
C GLY A 26 7.43 -20.27 8.17
N THR A 27 6.49 -20.13 7.24
CA THR A 27 6.66 -19.30 6.03
C THR A 27 5.85 -18.02 6.16
N PHE A 28 6.50 -16.88 5.99
CA PHE A 28 5.90 -15.56 6.06
C PHE A 28 6.08 -14.82 4.74
N VAL A 29 5.19 -13.89 4.47
CA VAL A 29 5.25 -13.02 3.29
C VAL A 29 5.25 -11.57 3.75
N ASP A 30 6.23 -10.82 3.29
CA ASP A 30 6.20 -9.36 3.24
C ASP A 30 5.83 -8.99 1.81
N ALA A 31 4.60 -8.54 1.59
CA ALA A 31 4.06 -8.27 0.26
C ALA A 31 4.44 -6.88 -0.27
N THR A 32 5.17 -6.10 0.52
CA THR A 32 5.55 -4.70 0.27
C THR A 32 6.93 -4.43 0.88
N PHE A 33 7.96 -5.08 0.33
CA PHE A 33 9.30 -5.08 0.92
C PHE A 33 9.87 -3.67 1.15
N GLY A 34 9.70 -2.75 0.18
CA GLY A 34 10.22 -1.39 0.25
C GLY A 34 11.75 -1.33 0.48
N ARG A 35 12.14 -0.99 1.71
CA ARG A 35 13.55 -1.00 2.15
C ARG A 35 13.88 -2.15 3.10
N GLY A 36 12.94 -3.04 3.33
CA GLY A 36 13.15 -4.25 4.11
C GLY A 36 13.22 -4.04 5.61
N GLY A 37 12.66 -2.96 6.13
CA GLY A 37 12.68 -2.74 7.57
C GLY A 37 11.84 -3.78 8.32
N HIS A 38 10.60 -4.01 7.90
CA HIS A 38 9.77 -5.08 8.43
C HIS A 38 10.37 -6.45 8.15
N SER A 39 10.85 -6.69 6.93
CA SER A 39 11.49 -7.94 6.54
C SER A 39 12.71 -8.29 7.41
N ARG A 40 13.57 -7.33 7.75
CA ARG A 40 14.72 -7.56 8.64
C ARG A 40 14.27 -8.00 10.02
N LEU A 41 13.28 -7.31 10.61
CA LEU A 41 12.77 -7.69 11.92
C LEU A 41 12.04 -9.05 11.89
N ILE A 42 11.37 -9.40 10.80
CA ILE A 42 10.80 -10.74 10.61
C ILE A 42 11.92 -11.78 10.59
N LEU A 43 13.00 -11.57 9.81
CA LEU A 43 14.14 -12.49 9.73
C LEU A 43 14.83 -12.68 11.10
N GLU A 44 14.95 -11.62 11.90
CA GLU A 44 15.51 -11.72 13.27
C GLU A 44 14.69 -12.62 14.18
N ARG A 45 13.38 -12.73 13.95
CA ARG A 45 12.46 -13.54 14.74
C ARG A 45 12.22 -14.95 14.20
N LEU A 46 12.62 -15.20 12.95
CA LEU A 46 12.51 -16.52 12.35
C LEU A 46 13.54 -17.49 12.91
N GLY A 47 13.14 -18.73 13.07
CA GLY A 47 14.02 -19.85 13.33
C GLY A 47 14.86 -20.24 12.12
N PRO A 48 15.77 -21.19 12.28
CA PRO A 48 16.71 -21.59 11.22
C PRO A 48 16.04 -22.20 9.98
N ARG A 49 14.84 -22.76 10.12
CA ARG A 49 14.06 -23.33 9.01
C ARG A 49 12.94 -22.41 8.53
N GLY A 50 12.78 -21.24 9.17
CA GLY A 50 11.81 -20.23 8.78
C GLY A 50 12.09 -19.70 7.38
N ARG A 51 11.05 -19.21 6.71
CA ARG A 51 11.17 -18.62 5.36
C ARG A 51 10.45 -17.29 5.30
N LEU A 52 11.04 -16.33 4.64
CA LEU A 52 10.43 -15.05 4.29
C LEU A 52 10.42 -14.86 2.78
N ILE A 53 9.25 -14.71 2.20
CA ILE A 53 9.07 -14.32 0.80
C ILE A 53 8.82 -12.82 0.82
N ALA A 54 9.73 -12.05 0.21
CA ALA A 54 9.64 -10.60 0.12
C ALA A 54 9.25 -10.19 -1.30
N ILE A 55 8.08 -9.62 -1.45
CA ILE A 55 7.52 -9.20 -2.74
C ILE A 55 7.59 -7.68 -2.82
N ASP A 56 8.02 -7.18 -3.96
CA ASP A 56 7.84 -5.77 -4.31
C ASP A 56 7.67 -5.62 -5.82
N ARG A 57 6.90 -4.62 -6.22
CA ARG A 57 6.74 -4.25 -7.63
C ARG A 57 7.83 -3.31 -8.12
N ASP A 58 8.54 -2.64 -7.20
CA ASP A 58 9.64 -1.74 -7.51
C ASP A 58 10.93 -2.53 -7.71
N PRO A 59 11.53 -2.50 -8.93
CA PRO A 59 12.78 -3.22 -9.19
C PRO A 59 13.95 -2.76 -8.29
N GLU A 60 13.96 -1.49 -7.84
CA GLU A 60 14.98 -1.00 -6.90
C GLU A 60 14.81 -1.62 -5.50
N ALA A 61 13.57 -1.81 -5.05
CA ALA A 61 13.29 -2.50 -3.79
C ALA A 61 13.73 -3.97 -3.86
N VAL A 62 13.44 -4.64 -4.97
CA VAL A 62 13.86 -6.03 -5.19
C VAL A 62 15.38 -6.15 -5.26
N ALA A 63 16.07 -5.20 -5.90
CA ALA A 63 17.53 -5.16 -5.92
C ALA A 63 18.10 -5.02 -4.50
N ALA A 64 17.55 -4.12 -3.68
CA ALA A 64 17.94 -3.98 -2.28
C ALA A 64 17.65 -5.24 -1.44
N ALA A 65 16.56 -5.95 -1.73
CA ALA A 65 16.25 -7.22 -1.06
C ALA A 65 17.29 -8.30 -1.38
N ARG A 66 17.79 -8.35 -2.61
CA ARG A 66 18.83 -9.30 -3.05
C ARG A 66 20.20 -9.06 -2.40
N GLU A 67 20.44 -7.86 -1.88
CA GLU A 67 21.67 -7.54 -1.14
C GLU A 67 21.67 -8.14 0.27
N ILE A 68 20.50 -8.51 0.80
CA ILE A 68 20.38 -9.14 2.12
C ILE A 68 20.86 -10.59 2.01
N ARG A 69 21.98 -10.90 2.66
CA ARG A 69 22.58 -12.24 2.67
C ARG A 69 21.97 -13.11 3.77
N ASP A 70 20.70 -13.48 3.62
CA ASP A 70 20.04 -14.41 4.50
C ASP A 70 19.38 -15.53 3.66
N PRO A 71 19.76 -16.81 3.84
CA PRO A 71 19.24 -17.90 3.02
C PRO A 71 17.74 -18.14 3.23
N ARG A 72 17.14 -17.60 4.28
CA ARG A 72 15.71 -17.70 4.57
C ARG A 72 14.88 -16.68 3.77
N LEU A 73 15.52 -15.69 3.16
CA LEU A 73 14.87 -14.64 2.36
C LEU A 73 14.78 -15.03 0.89
N THR A 74 13.60 -14.91 0.32
CA THR A 74 13.34 -15.09 -1.12
C THR A 74 12.75 -13.80 -1.70
N PRO A 75 13.56 -12.92 -2.33
CA PRO A 75 13.06 -11.72 -3.00
C PRO A 75 12.36 -12.04 -4.32
N VAL A 76 11.19 -11.44 -4.55
CA VAL A 76 10.39 -11.63 -5.77
C VAL A 76 9.97 -10.28 -6.34
N HIS A 77 10.22 -10.05 -7.62
CA HIS A 77 9.70 -8.91 -8.36
C HIS A 77 8.32 -9.24 -8.90
N ALA A 78 7.29 -8.81 -8.19
CA ALA A 78 5.89 -9.03 -8.54
C ALA A 78 5.01 -7.95 -7.90
N ARG A 79 3.79 -7.80 -8.40
CA ARG A 79 2.74 -7.05 -7.71
C ARG A 79 2.15 -7.90 -6.60
N PHE A 80 1.72 -7.28 -5.51
CA PHE A 80 1.10 -8.05 -4.43
C PHE A 80 -0.27 -8.67 -4.84
N SER A 81 -0.91 -8.18 -5.90
CA SER A 81 -2.07 -8.85 -6.52
C SER A 81 -1.71 -10.15 -7.24
N GLU A 82 -0.41 -10.41 -7.48
CA GLU A 82 0.10 -11.66 -8.04
C GLU A 82 0.55 -12.65 -6.95
N LEU A 83 0.15 -12.42 -5.68
CA LEU A 83 0.55 -13.20 -4.51
C LEU A 83 0.32 -14.70 -4.72
N ARG A 84 -0.86 -15.10 -5.20
CA ARG A 84 -1.18 -16.52 -5.43
C ARG A 84 -0.24 -17.16 -6.45
N ALA A 85 -0.07 -16.52 -7.61
CA ALA A 85 0.82 -17.01 -8.66
C ALA A 85 2.27 -17.09 -8.18
N THR A 86 2.71 -16.11 -7.37
CA THR A 86 4.05 -16.10 -6.76
C THR A 86 4.24 -17.29 -5.82
N LEU A 87 3.30 -17.57 -4.94
CA LEU A 87 3.38 -18.69 -4.00
C LEU A 87 3.33 -20.04 -4.72
N ASP A 88 2.53 -20.18 -5.75
CA ASP A 88 2.43 -21.40 -6.57
C ASP A 88 3.75 -21.64 -7.33
N ALA A 89 4.35 -20.62 -7.92
CA ALA A 89 5.65 -20.72 -8.61
C ALA A 89 6.79 -21.15 -7.65
N LEU A 90 6.76 -20.67 -6.41
CA LEU A 90 7.72 -21.02 -5.37
C LEU A 90 7.40 -22.36 -4.70
N ARG A 91 6.29 -23.01 -5.01
CA ARG A 91 5.78 -24.21 -4.36
C ARG A 91 5.76 -24.08 -2.84
N SER A 92 5.42 -22.88 -2.33
CA SER A 92 5.54 -22.58 -0.90
C SER A 92 4.44 -23.24 -0.05
N GLY A 93 3.37 -23.73 -0.66
CA GLY A 93 2.19 -24.21 0.05
C GLY A 93 1.47 -23.06 0.77
N GLY A 94 0.88 -23.36 1.93
CA GLY A 94 0.26 -22.34 2.78
C GLY A 94 1.30 -21.56 3.58
N VAL A 95 0.97 -20.29 3.94
CA VAL A 95 1.84 -19.40 4.69
C VAL A 95 1.30 -19.13 6.10
N ASP A 96 2.19 -18.84 7.05
CA ASP A 96 1.85 -18.62 8.45
C ASP A 96 1.51 -17.15 8.77
N GLY A 97 1.96 -16.21 7.91
CA GLY A 97 1.60 -14.81 8.02
C GLY A 97 1.86 -14.04 6.73
N VAL A 98 1.06 -12.99 6.53
CA VAL A 98 1.20 -12.04 5.42
C VAL A 98 1.14 -10.62 5.97
N LEU A 99 2.14 -9.82 5.63
CA LEU A 99 2.21 -8.40 5.94
C LEU A 99 2.03 -7.58 4.66
N PHE A 100 1.22 -6.54 4.75
CA PHE A 100 1.16 -5.44 3.78
C PHE A 100 1.47 -4.14 4.51
N ASP A 101 2.48 -3.41 4.05
CA ASP A 101 2.78 -2.02 4.41
C ASP A 101 2.49 -1.16 3.18
N LEU A 102 1.26 -0.63 3.09
CA LEU A 102 0.74 -0.02 1.87
C LEU A 102 1.35 1.35 1.59
N GLY A 103 1.18 1.82 0.37
CA GLY A 103 1.59 3.15 -0.07
C GLY A 103 2.99 3.18 -0.69
N VAL A 104 3.63 4.32 -0.60
CA VAL A 104 4.96 4.58 -1.21
C VAL A 104 6.08 4.43 -0.21
N SER A 105 7.18 3.86 -0.64
CA SER A 105 8.39 3.78 0.16
C SER A 105 9.09 5.15 0.25
N SER A 106 9.89 5.35 1.31
CA SER A 106 10.65 6.59 1.49
C SER A 106 11.56 6.93 0.30
N PRO A 107 12.31 5.98 -0.31
CA PRO A 107 13.08 6.29 -1.50
C PRO A 107 12.26 6.78 -2.68
N GLN A 108 11.06 6.24 -2.89
CA GLN A 108 10.17 6.72 -3.95
C GLN A 108 9.77 8.18 -3.74
N LEU A 109 9.58 8.61 -2.47
CA LEU A 109 9.25 10.00 -2.13
C LEU A 109 10.49 10.92 -2.10
N ASP A 110 11.65 10.38 -1.73
CA ASP A 110 12.86 11.16 -1.49
C ASP A 110 13.74 11.27 -2.75
N ASP A 111 13.58 10.37 -3.73
CA ASP A 111 14.22 10.50 -5.03
C ASP A 111 13.37 11.40 -5.96
N PRO A 112 13.83 12.61 -6.26
CA PRO A 112 13.09 13.53 -7.13
C PRO A 112 12.79 12.95 -8.52
N ARG A 113 13.66 12.06 -9.04
CA ARG A 113 13.51 11.46 -10.37
C ARG A 113 12.28 10.56 -10.48
N ARG A 114 11.78 10.06 -9.35
CA ARG A 114 10.56 9.24 -9.29
C ARG A 114 9.27 10.06 -9.40
N GLY A 115 9.30 11.36 -9.12
CA GLY A 115 8.19 12.28 -9.32
C GLY A 115 7.01 12.15 -8.34
N PHE A 116 7.13 11.40 -7.25
CA PHE A 116 6.07 11.23 -6.25
C PHE A 116 5.86 12.43 -5.34
N SER A 117 6.88 13.29 -5.22
CA SER A 117 6.88 14.46 -4.34
C SER A 117 6.97 15.75 -5.13
N PHE A 118 6.24 16.77 -4.70
CA PHE A 118 6.32 18.13 -5.24
C PHE A 118 7.16 19.06 -4.35
N ARG A 119 7.82 18.54 -3.33
CA ARG A 119 8.73 19.34 -2.47
C ARG A 119 9.96 19.83 -3.23
N LEU A 120 10.40 19.05 -4.18
CA LEU A 120 11.44 19.41 -5.14
C LEU A 120 10.82 19.34 -6.53
N ASP A 121 11.10 20.33 -7.36
CA ASP A 121 10.62 20.32 -8.75
C ASP A 121 11.42 19.31 -9.58
N ALA A 122 10.71 18.33 -10.13
CA ALA A 122 11.32 17.18 -10.79
C ALA A 122 10.45 16.61 -11.92
N PRO A 123 10.99 15.75 -12.80
CA PRO A 123 10.16 15.01 -13.76
C PRO A 123 9.06 14.22 -13.05
N MET A 124 7.88 14.16 -13.66
CA MET A 124 6.70 13.57 -13.03
C MET A 124 6.41 12.18 -13.62
N ASP A 125 7.11 11.15 -13.11
CA ASP A 125 6.87 9.76 -13.50
C ASP A 125 5.73 9.14 -12.71
N MET A 126 5.85 9.04 -11.38
CA MET A 126 4.91 8.48 -10.41
C MET A 126 4.62 6.98 -10.55
N ARG A 127 5.33 6.23 -11.37
CA ARG A 127 5.21 4.77 -11.41
C ARG A 127 6.03 4.14 -10.29
N MET A 128 5.46 3.20 -9.54
CA MET A 128 6.20 2.37 -8.59
C MET A 128 7.13 1.39 -9.31
N ASP A 129 6.65 0.82 -10.44
CA ASP A 129 7.46 0.05 -11.38
C ASP A 129 7.66 0.86 -12.66
N PRO A 130 8.81 1.52 -12.86
CA PRO A 130 9.05 2.36 -14.03
C PRO A 130 9.18 1.57 -15.35
N THR A 131 9.25 0.24 -15.28
CA THR A 131 9.33 -0.62 -16.47
C THR A 131 7.96 -0.92 -17.07
N ARG A 132 6.86 -0.59 -16.38
CA ARG A 132 5.49 -0.93 -16.78
C ARG A 132 4.56 0.25 -16.66
N GLY A 133 3.56 0.27 -17.53
CA GLY A 133 2.48 1.25 -17.47
C GLY A 133 2.90 2.64 -17.94
N MET A 134 2.00 3.58 -17.75
CA MET A 134 2.08 4.96 -18.23
C MET A 134 2.54 5.89 -17.10
N SER A 135 3.47 6.80 -17.39
CA SER A 135 3.87 7.82 -16.43
C SER A 135 2.78 8.88 -16.23
N ALA A 136 2.91 9.67 -15.16
CA ALA A 136 1.97 10.77 -14.89
C ALA A 136 1.96 11.80 -16.02
N VAL A 137 3.11 12.08 -16.63
CA VAL A 137 3.22 13.00 -17.78
C VAL A 137 2.44 12.47 -18.97
N GLU A 138 2.60 11.19 -19.31
CA GLU A 138 1.92 10.56 -20.44
C GLU A 138 0.42 10.51 -20.21
N TRP A 139 -0.01 10.09 -19.03
CA TRP A 139 -1.43 10.02 -18.69
C TRP A 139 -2.10 11.39 -18.70
N LEU A 140 -1.53 12.40 -18.03
CA LEU A 140 -2.06 13.77 -18.04
C LEU A 140 -2.03 14.39 -19.45
N GLY A 141 -1.13 13.93 -20.32
CA GLY A 141 -1.07 14.35 -21.71
C GLY A 141 -2.25 13.84 -22.55
N GLN A 142 -2.81 12.68 -22.20
CA GLN A 142 -3.83 11.97 -22.99
C GLN A 142 -5.23 12.04 -22.36
N ALA A 143 -5.35 11.93 -21.03
CA ALA A 143 -6.61 11.86 -20.31
C ALA A 143 -7.50 13.08 -20.58
N ASP A 144 -8.78 12.88 -20.80
CA ASP A 144 -9.71 13.99 -20.97
C ASP A 144 -10.07 14.69 -19.63
N GLU A 145 -10.78 15.81 -19.70
CA GLU A 145 -11.16 16.58 -18.49
C GLU A 145 -12.05 15.76 -17.56
N ALA A 146 -12.93 14.91 -18.11
CA ALA A 146 -13.84 14.07 -17.31
C ALA A 146 -13.08 12.97 -16.58
N GLU A 147 -12.15 12.30 -17.26
CA GLU A 147 -11.28 11.28 -16.67
C GLU A 147 -10.42 11.85 -15.55
N ILE A 148 -9.72 12.97 -15.78
CA ILE A 148 -8.92 13.64 -14.75
C ILE A 148 -9.80 14.00 -13.55
N ARG A 149 -10.98 14.59 -13.78
CA ARG A 149 -11.92 14.91 -12.71
C ARG A 149 -12.33 13.70 -11.89
N VAL A 150 -12.66 12.59 -12.55
CA VAL A 150 -13.06 11.34 -11.88
C VAL A 150 -11.93 10.79 -11.01
N VAL A 151 -10.71 10.75 -11.52
CA VAL A 151 -9.52 10.31 -10.78
C VAL A 151 -9.29 11.19 -9.55
N LEU A 152 -9.28 12.51 -9.70
CA LEU A 152 -9.06 13.44 -8.60
C LEU A 152 -10.18 13.36 -7.54
N SER A 153 -11.42 13.18 -7.96
CA SER A 153 -12.56 13.04 -7.06
C SER A 153 -12.52 11.72 -6.29
N ASN A 154 -12.32 10.59 -6.98
CA ASN A 154 -12.46 9.26 -6.39
C ASN A 154 -11.25 8.87 -5.54
N TYR A 155 -10.03 9.21 -5.97
CA TYR A 155 -8.80 8.79 -5.31
C TYR A 155 -8.15 9.87 -4.45
N GLY A 156 -8.45 11.15 -4.71
CA GLY A 156 -7.99 12.28 -3.91
C GLY A 156 -9.02 12.79 -2.91
N GLU A 157 -10.30 12.40 -3.04
CA GLU A 157 -11.42 13.05 -2.34
C GLU A 157 -11.36 14.58 -2.51
N GLU A 158 -10.94 15.05 -3.73
CA GLU A 158 -10.62 16.43 -4.02
C GLU A 158 -11.89 17.23 -4.38
N ARG A 159 -12.20 18.24 -3.58
CA ARG A 159 -13.40 19.09 -3.76
C ARG A 159 -13.33 19.95 -5.02
N PHE A 160 -12.13 20.35 -5.41
CA PHE A 160 -11.87 21.20 -6.57
C PHE A 160 -11.48 20.41 -7.82
N ALA A 161 -11.79 19.10 -7.86
CA ALA A 161 -11.41 18.19 -8.95
C ALA A 161 -11.77 18.73 -10.34
N LYS A 162 -12.97 19.35 -10.51
CA LYS A 162 -13.40 19.95 -11.77
C LYS A 162 -12.52 21.13 -12.18
N GLN A 163 -12.21 22.04 -11.25
CA GLN A 163 -11.39 23.23 -11.51
C GLN A 163 -9.96 22.84 -11.83
N ILE A 164 -9.41 21.85 -11.11
CA ILE A 164 -8.06 21.35 -11.34
C ILE A 164 -7.98 20.63 -12.69
N ALA A 165 -8.92 19.75 -13.02
CA ALA A 165 -8.96 19.06 -14.32
C ALA A 165 -9.01 20.09 -15.49
N LYS A 166 -9.88 21.09 -15.39
CA LYS A 166 -9.95 22.18 -16.39
C LYS A 166 -8.63 22.95 -16.51
N ALA A 167 -7.97 23.26 -15.38
CA ALA A 167 -6.69 23.95 -15.37
C ALA A 167 -5.59 23.13 -16.05
N ILE A 168 -5.52 21.81 -15.78
CA ILE A 168 -4.55 20.89 -16.39
C ILE A 168 -4.78 20.83 -17.92
N VAL A 169 -6.03 20.62 -18.36
CA VAL A 169 -6.36 20.55 -19.80
C VAL A 169 -6.08 21.87 -20.50
N ALA A 170 -6.33 23.02 -19.87
CA ALA A 170 -5.99 24.31 -20.41
C ALA A 170 -4.47 24.55 -20.50
N ALA A 171 -3.73 24.12 -19.48
CA ALA A 171 -2.28 24.26 -19.44
C ALA A 171 -1.60 23.42 -20.54
N ARG A 172 -2.00 22.15 -20.71
CA ARG A 172 -1.39 21.27 -21.72
C ARG A 172 -1.57 21.72 -23.18
N ARG A 173 -2.56 22.59 -23.47
CA ARG A 173 -2.71 23.23 -24.79
C ARG A 173 -1.53 24.14 -25.15
N ARG A 174 -0.82 24.67 -24.13
CA ARG A 174 0.37 25.52 -24.29
C ARG A 174 1.67 24.72 -24.26
N GLY A 175 1.61 23.49 -23.74
CA GLY A 175 2.73 22.55 -23.62
C GLY A 175 2.42 21.51 -22.56
N PRO A 176 3.02 20.30 -22.65
CA PRO A 176 2.76 19.23 -21.70
C PRO A 176 3.20 19.62 -20.29
N VAL A 177 2.41 19.26 -19.28
CA VAL A 177 2.75 19.40 -17.86
C VAL A 177 3.73 18.28 -17.50
N ARG A 178 5.00 18.61 -17.36
CA ARG A 178 6.08 17.61 -17.23
C ARG A 178 6.69 17.52 -15.85
N ARG A 179 6.52 18.56 -15.04
CA ARG A 179 7.23 18.68 -13.77
C ARG A 179 6.27 18.76 -12.59
N THR A 180 6.71 18.25 -11.47
CA THR A 180 5.92 18.22 -10.23
C THR A 180 5.56 19.63 -9.75
N GLY A 181 6.48 20.59 -9.87
CA GLY A 181 6.25 22.00 -9.53
C GLY A 181 5.21 22.68 -10.43
N GLU A 182 5.20 22.36 -11.74
CA GLU A 182 4.19 22.87 -12.68
C GLU A 182 2.78 22.40 -12.28
N LEU A 183 2.62 21.11 -11.99
CA LEU A 183 1.35 20.56 -11.54
C LEU A 183 0.92 21.17 -10.20
N ALA A 184 1.82 21.25 -9.23
CA ALA A 184 1.53 21.83 -7.92
C ALA A 184 1.07 23.31 -8.05
N ALA A 185 1.70 24.10 -8.91
CA ALA A 185 1.31 25.48 -9.18
C ALA A 185 -0.09 25.57 -9.82
N LEU A 186 -0.41 24.71 -10.79
CA LEU A 186 -1.75 24.64 -11.40
C LEU A 186 -2.83 24.30 -10.37
N VAL A 187 -2.56 23.34 -9.49
CA VAL A 187 -3.48 22.94 -8.41
C VAL A 187 -3.66 24.12 -7.43
N ALA A 188 -2.57 24.71 -6.97
CA ALA A 188 -2.63 25.83 -6.02
C ALA A 188 -3.41 27.04 -6.55
N ALA A 189 -3.36 27.29 -7.87
CA ALA A 189 -4.14 28.35 -8.53
C ALA A 189 -5.63 27.98 -8.67
N ALA A 190 -5.97 26.70 -8.81
CA ALA A 190 -7.34 26.23 -8.98
C ALA A 190 -8.09 26.06 -7.63
N VAL A 191 -7.38 25.81 -6.53
CA VAL A 191 -7.95 25.57 -5.19
C VAL A 191 -8.20 26.91 -4.49
N ARG A 192 -9.47 27.23 -4.25
CA ARG A 192 -9.88 28.50 -3.63
C ARG A 192 -9.74 28.52 -2.11
N THR A 193 -9.93 27.36 -1.46
CA THR A 193 -9.90 27.25 0.00
C THR A 193 -8.83 26.25 0.40
N ARG A 194 -7.89 26.68 1.23
CA ARG A 194 -6.78 25.85 1.72
C ARG A 194 -7.13 25.28 3.09
N GLU A 195 -6.86 24.00 3.29
CA GLU A 195 -6.91 23.39 4.62
C GLU A 195 -5.64 23.75 5.40
N PRO A 196 -5.76 24.24 6.66
CA PRO A 196 -4.58 24.54 7.46
C PRO A 196 -3.65 23.34 7.61
N GLY A 197 -2.36 23.53 7.36
CA GLY A 197 -1.35 22.48 7.53
C GLY A 197 -1.29 21.42 6.43
N GLN A 198 -2.06 21.58 5.35
CA GLN A 198 -1.99 20.68 4.18
C GLN A 198 -1.74 21.49 2.90
N ASP A 199 -0.76 21.04 2.11
CA ASP A 199 -0.52 21.61 0.79
C ASP A 199 -1.68 21.23 -0.16
N PRO A 200 -2.23 22.18 -0.93
CA PRO A 200 -3.35 21.92 -1.83
C PRO A 200 -3.05 20.84 -2.89
N ALA A 201 -1.80 20.64 -3.27
CA ALA A 201 -1.43 19.62 -4.25
C ALA A 201 -1.45 18.18 -3.69
N THR A 202 -1.46 18.00 -2.36
CA THR A 202 -1.34 16.67 -1.74
C THR A 202 -2.39 15.69 -2.26
N ARG A 203 -3.67 16.09 -2.31
CA ARG A 203 -4.76 15.22 -2.76
C ARG A 203 -4.66 14.87 -4.24
N THR A 204 -4.25 15.83 -5.07
CA THR A 204 -4.02 15.60 -6.50
C THR A 204 -2.89 14.61 -6.74
N PHE A 205 -1.75 14.77 -6.05
CA PHE A 205 -0.63 13.83 -6.16
C PHE A 205 -0.99 12.44 -5.65
N GLN A 206 -1.72 12.35 -4.53
CA GLN A 206 -2.25 11.08 -4.05
C GLN A 206 -3.17 10.41 -5.07
N ALA A 207 -4.09 11.16 -5.67
CA ALA A 207 -5.02 10.63 -6.66
C ALA A 207 -4.32 10.06 -7.90
N LEU A 208 -3.36 10.81 -8.44
CA LEU A 208 -2.56 10.37 -9.58
C LEU A 208 -1.75 9.12 -9.25
N ARG A 209 -1.10 9.08 -8.09
CA ARG A 209 -0.33 7.94 -7.61
C ARG A 209 -1.19 6.68 -7.53
N ILE A 210 -2.33 6.77 -6.85
CA ILE A 210 -3.27 5.66 -6.69
C ILE A 210 -3.75 5.15 -8.06
N HIS A 211 -4.12 6.06 -8.95
CA HIS A 211 -4.62 5.73 -10.28
C HIS A 211 -3.54 5.03 -11.14
N LEU A 212 -2.38 5.66 -11.27
CA LEU A 212 -1.29 5.15 -12.14
C LEU A 212 -0.77 3.80 -11.68
N ASN A 213 -0.75 3.57 -10.37
CA ASN A 213 -0.27 2.34 -9.78
C ASN A 213 -1.38 1.32 -9.48
N GLN A 214 -2.66 1.66 -9.75
CA GLN A 214 -3.81 0.78 -9.50
C GLN A 214 -3.86 0.27 -8.04
N GLU A 215 -3.46 1.12 -7.08
CA GLU A 215 -3.19 0.70 -5.70
C GLU A 215 -4.40 0.05 -5.01
N LEU A 216 -5.61 0.60 -5.21
CA LEU A 216 -6.83 0.09 -4.58
C LEU A 216 -7.36 -1.19 -5.24
N GLU A 217 -7.24 -1.28 -6.55
CA GLU A 217 -7.58 -2.48 -7.32
C GLU A 217 -6.64 -3.65 -6.95
N GLU A 218 -5.34 -3.39 -6.94
CA GLU A 218 -4.31 -4.33 -6.50
C GLU A 218 -4.61 -4.86 -5.09
N LEU A 219 -4.91 -3.95 -4.14
CA LEU A 219 -5.25 -4.30 -2.77
C LEU A 219 -6.51 -5.17 -2.69
N SER A 220 -7.54 -4.81 -3.45
CA SER A 220 -8.80 -5.56 -3.49
C SER A 220 -8.63 -6.98 -4.03
N LEU A 221 -7.69 -7.18 -4.98
CA LEU A 221 -7.33 -8.49 -5.52
C LEU A 221 -6.42 -9.29 -4.59
N ALA A 222 -5.53 -8.63 -3.86
CA ALA A 222 -4.54 -9.29 -3.01
C ALA A 222 -5.12 -9.84 -1.70
N LEU A 223 -6.03 -9.12 -1.06
CA LEU A 223 -6.58 -9.52 0.23
C LEU A 223 -7.27 -10.90 0.21
N PRO A 224 -8.12 -11.23 -0.78
CA PRO A 224 -8.68 -12.58 -0.90
C PRO A 224 -7.61 -13.66 -1.14
N GLN A 225 -6.56 -13.35 -1.91
CA GLN A 225 -5.45 -14.26 -2.15
C GLN A 225 -4.64 -14.51 -0.88
N ALA A 226 -4.39 -13.46 -0.09
CA ALA A 226 -3.71 -13.57 1.20
C ALA A 226 -4.52 -14.48 2.15
N LEU A 227 -5.84 -14.27 2.27
CA LEU A 227 -6.70 -15.13 3.08
C LEU A 227 -6.67 -16.58 2.60
N ALA A 228 -6.72 -16.83 1.29
CA ALA A 228 -6.65 -18.18 0.74
C ALA A 228 -5.32 -18.86 1.04
N ALA A 229 -4.21 -18.13 0.94
CA ALA A 229 -2.86 -18.61 1.16
C ALA A 229 -2.53 -18.90 2.64
N LEU A 230 -3.15 -18.19 3.57
CA LEU A 230 -2.90 -18.42 5.00
C LEU A 230 -3.30 -19.83 5.43
N LYS A 231 -2.48 -20.43 6.27
CA LYS A 231 -2.83 -21.63 7.05
C LYS A 231 -3.83 -21.31 8.15
N PRO A 232 -4.55 -22.29 8.71
CA PRO A 232 -5.34 -22.07 9.93
C PRO A 232 -4.52 -21.39 11.03
N SER A 233 -5.12 -20.42 11.69
CA SER A 233 -4.50 -19.51 12.67
C SER A 233 -3.37 -18.63 12.11
N GLY A 234 -3.10 -18.63 10.81
CA GLY A 234 -2.18 -17.70 10.16
C GLY A 234 -2.66 -16.26 10.27
N ARG A 235 -1.75 -15.30 10.27
CA ARG A 235 -2.02 -13.88 10.53
C ARG A 235 -1.94 -13.03 9.27
N LEU A 236 -2.91 -12.14 9.09
CA LEU A 236 -2.92 -11.07 8.12
C LEU A 236 -2.74 -9.75 8.85
N ALA A 237 -1.64 -9.04 8.59
CA ALA A 237 -1.36 -7.72 9.11
C ALA A 237 -1.30 -6.72 7.94
N VAL A 238 -2.06 -5.62 8.03
CA VAL A 238 -2.13 -4.60 6.97
C VAL A 238 -2.01 -3.22 7.58
N ILE A 239 -0.99 -2.47 7.15
CA ILE A 239 -0.83 -1.04 7.44
C ILE A 239 -1.36 -0.25 6.25
N SER A 240 -2.28 0.67 6.50
CA SER A 240 -2.83 1.60 5.51
C SER A 240 -2.53 3.05 5.91
N PHE A 241 -2.35 3.94 4.92
CA PHE A 241 -1.96 5.34 5.16
C PHE A 241 -3.03 6.36 4.80
N HIS A 242 -4.11 5.95 4.16
CA HIS A 242 -5.24 6.82 3.86
C HIS A 242 -6.59 6.08 3.97
N SER A 243 -7.66 6.88 4.01
CA SER A 243 -9.03 6.43 4.26
C SER A 243 -9.54 5.38 3.27
N LEU A 244 -9.13 5.46 2.00
CA LEU A 244 -9.59 4.55 0.96
C LEU A 244 -9.01 3.15 1.14
N GLU A 245 -7.69 3.04 1.43
CA GLU A 245 -7.06 1.76 1.77
C GLU A 245 -7.68 1.16 3.03
N ASP A 246 -7.76 1.94 4.11
CA ASP A 246 -8.30 1.47 5.39
C ASP A 246 -9.75 0.98 5.25
N ARG A 247 -10.54 1.64 4.40
CA ARG A 247 -11.93 1.24 4.11
C ARG A 247 -11.99 -0.13 3.44
N ILE A 248 -11.13 -0.40 2.45
CA ILE A 248 -11.04 -1.69 1.75
C ILE A 248 -10.66 -2.78 2.74
N VAL A 249 -9.57 -2.59 3.49
CA VAL A 249 -9.07 -3.56 4.47
C VAL A 249 -10.13 -3.84 5.55
N LYS A 250 -10.72 -2.80 6.13
CA LYS A 250 -11.79 -2.91 7.14
C LYS A 250 -12.98 -3.70 6.62
N ASN A 251 -13.47 -3.36 5.44
CA ASN A 251 -14.63 -4.02 4.86
C ASN A 251 -14.34 -5.48 4.51
N PHE A 252 -13.18 -5.76 3.95
CA PHE A 252 -12.73 -7.14 3.67
C PHE A 252 -12.66 -7.98 4.95
N MET A 253 -11.96 -7.50 5.99
CA MET A 253 -11.79 -8.23 7.24
C MET A 253 -13.14 -8.44 7.95
N ARG A 254 -14.01 -7.41 7.94
CA ARG A 254 -15.36 -7.51 8.53
C ARG A 254 -16.22 -8.52 7.78
N GLY A 255 -16.27 -8.46 6.45
CA GLY A 255 -17.08 -9.39 5.65
C GLY A 255 -16.60 -10.83 5.75
N ALA A 256 -15.27 -11.05 5.91
CA ALA A 256 -14.73 -12.39 6.13
C ALA A 256 -14.92 -12.91 7.56
N ALA A 257 -15.01 -12.01 8.56
CA ALA A 257 -15.26 -12.35 9.96
C ALA A 257 -16.75 -12.49 10.30
N CYS A 258 -17.59 -11.71 9.62
CA CYS A 258 -19.04 -11.74 9.81
C CYS A 258 -19.66 -11.61 8.41
N PRO A 259 -19.86 -12.72 7.69
CA PRO A 259 -20.49 -12.69 6.38
C PRO A 259 -21.88 -12.07 6.46
N ASP A 260 -22.16 -11.13 5.53
CA ASP A 260 -23.48 -10.50 5.45
C ASP A 260 -24.51 -11.56 5.08
N LEU A 261 -25.58 -11.62 5.86
CA LEU A 261 -26.72 -12.51 5.63
C LEU A 261 -27.81 -11.73 4.90
N PRO A 262 -28.47 -12.33 3.91
CA PRO A 262 -29.65 -11.73 3.31
C PRO A 262 -30.74 -11.52 4.38
N GLU A 263 -31.16 -10.28 4.62
CA GLU A 263 -32.06 -9.89 5.71
C GLU A 263 -33.46 -10.59 5.71
N ARG A 264 -33.80 -11.33 4.66
CA ARG A 264 -35.14 -11.89 4.45
C ARG A 264 -35.20 -13.38 4.13
N LEU A 265 -34.09 -14.11 4.18
CA LEU A 265 -34.10 -15.56 3.96
C LEU A 265 -34.12 -16.27 5.31
N PRO A 266 -35.08 -17.18 5.57
CA PRO A 266 -35.06 -18.02 6.77
C PRO A 266 -34.00 -19.12 6.62
N LEU A 267 -32.73 -18.74 6.77
CA LEU A 267 -31.59 -19.65 6.71
C LEU A 267 -31.48 -20.41 8.04
N LYS A 268 -31.30 -21.72 7.97
CA LYS A 268 -30.93 -22.53 9.15
C LYS A 268 -29.50 -22.20 9.55
N ALA A 269 -29.16 -22.28 10.83
CA ALA A 269 -27.81 -21.99 11.34
C ALA A 269 -26.68 -22.73 10.57
N ARG A 270 -26.94 -23.94 10.07
CA ARG A 270 -26.01 -24.74 9.24
C ARG A 270 -25.83 -24.23 7.81
N GLU A 271 -26.70 -23.35 7.34
CA GLU A 271 -26.68 -22.76 5.99
C GLU A 271 -25.99 -21.39 5.97
N LEU A 272 -25.63 -20.90 7.17
CA LEU A 272 -24.89 -19.65 7.30
C LEU A 272 -23.43 -19.88 6.89
N PRO A 273 -22.85 -18.99 6.04
CA PRO A 273 -21.45 -19.08 5.72
C PRO A 273 -20.61 -18.91 7.00
N ALA A 274 -19.73 -19.85 7.25
CA ALA A 274 -18.85 -19.80 8.43
C ALA A 274 -17.88 -18.61 8.32
N PRO A 275 -17.59 -17.92 9.43
CA PRO A 275 -16.53 -16.94 9.47
C PRO A 275 -15.19 -17.55 9.05
N ARG A 276 -14.47 -16.87 8.17
CA ARG A 276 -13.16 -17.29 7.68
C ARG A 276 -12.01 -16.60 8.38
N LEU A 277 -12.27 -15.44 8.98
CA LEU A 277 -11.31 -14.66 9.74
C LEU A 277 -11.85 -14.32 11.12
N ARG A 278 -10.94 -14.11 12.07
CA ARG A 278 -11.19 -13.42 13.33
C ARG A 278 -10.36 -12.14 13.36
N VAL A 279 -11.01 -10.98 13.52
CA VAL A 279 -10.31 -9.71 13.70
C VAL A 279 -9.61 -9.71 15.07
N ILE A 280 -8.35 -9.33 15.10
CA ILE A 280 -7.52 -9.33 16.30
C ILE A 280 -7.35 -7.91 16.82
N GLY A 281 -7.85 -7.69 18.02
CA GLY A 281 -7.72 -6.41 18.73
C GLY A 281 -8.44 -5.24 18.05
N ARG A 282 -8.08 -4.03 18.50
CA ARG A 282 -8.49 -2.77 17.88
C ARG A 282 -7.45 -2.33 16.86
N PRO A 283 -7.80 -1.51 15.86
CA PRO A 283 -6.82 -0.94 14.96
C PRO A 283 -5.75 -0.18 15.75
N ALA A 284 -4.47 -0.51 15.51
CA ALA A 284 -3.36 0.22 16.13
C ALA A 284 -2.97 1.42 15.28
N ARG A 285 -2.52 2.48 15.95
CA ARG A 285 -2.02 3.72 15.34
C ARG A 285 -0.66 4.03 15.93
N PRO A 286 0.20 4.76 15.19
CA PRO A 286 1.46 5.27 15.72
C PRO A 286 1.19 6.14 16.94
N ASP A 287 2.09 6.07 17.91
CA ASP A 287 2.06 6.97 19.06
C ASP A 287 2.60 8.37 18.73
N ALA A 288 2.53 9.28 19.69
CA ALA A 288 2.95 10.66 19.50
C ALA A 288 4.48 10.79 19.28
N GLU A 289 5.26 9.86 19.79
CA GLU A 289 6.72 9.84 19.63
C GLU A 289 7.09 9.41 18.21
N GLU A 290 6.49 8.32 17.71
CA GLU A 290 6.65 7.85 16.34
C GLU A 290 6.22 8.92 15.31
N VAL A 291 5.08 9.60 15.56
CA VAL A 291 4.61 10.68 14.66
C VAL A 291 5.56 11.89 14.68
N ARG A 292 6.19 12.21 15.82
CA ARG A 292 7.20 13.29 15.89
C ARG A 292 8.48 12.91 15.13
N ALA A 293 8.93 11.68 15.28
CA ALA A 293 10.10 11.17 14.58
C ALA A 293 9.83 10.98 13.07
N ASN A 294 8.62 10.52 12.71
CA ASN A 294 8.21 10.30 11.33
C ASN A 294 6.80 10.87 11.07
N PRO A 295 6.67 12.13 10.63
CA PRO A 295 5.37 12.74 10.34
C PRO A 295 4.52 11.98 9.30
N ARG A 296 5.14 11.13 8.45
CA ARG A 296 4.44 10.28 7.48
C ARG A 296 3.62 9.18 8.16
N ALA A 297 3.96 8.81 9.39
CA ALA A 297 3.24 7.82 10.19
C ALA A 297 1.86 8.31 10.67
N ARG A 298 1.62 9.63 10.72
CA ARG A 298 0.42 10.25 11.34
C ARG A 298 -0.90 9.59 10.95
N SER A 299 -1.04 9.19 9.70
CA SER A 299 -2.29 8.62 9.16
C SER A 299 -2.31 7.09 9.16
N ALA A 300 -1.25 6.44 9.59
CA ALA A 300 -1.12 4.99 9.54
C ALA A 300 -2.11 4.29 10.46
N VAL A 301 -2.66 3.18 9.98
CA VAL A 301 -3.58 2.31 10.71
C VAL A 301 -3.21 0.86 10.44
N LEU A 302 -2.81 0.14 11.47
CA LEU A 302 -2.58 -1.31 11.41
C LEU A 302 -3.87 -2.05 11.77
N ARG A 303 -4.29 -2.96 10.89
CA ARG A 303 -5.35 -3.92 11.15
C ARG A 303 -4.81 -5.34 11.07
N VAL A 304 -5.29 -6.18 11.97
CA VAL A 304 -4.84 -7.57 12.10
C VAL A 304 -6.03 -8.51 12.10
N ALA A 305 -5.89 -9.61 11.38
CA ALA A 305 -6.85 -10.70 11.42
C ALA A 305 -6.14 -12.06 11.45
N GLU A 306 -6.82 -13.07 11.98
CA GLU A 306 -6.37 -14.47 12.03
C GLU A 306 -7.29 -15.31 11.19
N LYS A 307 -6.74 -16.19 10.36
CA LYS A 307 -7.53 -17.18 9.62
C LYS A 307 -8.09 -18.24 10.55
N LEU A 308 -9.37 -18.48 10.46
CA LEU A 308 -10.04 -19.60 11.13
C LEU A 308 -9.82 -20.90 10.34
N ALA A 309 -10.14 -22.02 10.99
CA ALA A 309 -9.99 -23.34 10.39
C ALA A 309 -11.00 -23.57 9.25
#